data_dac26e69eb20ee14d32e855b79145276
#
_entry.id   dac26e69eb20ee14d32e855b79145276
#
_cell.length_a   1.000
_cell.length_b   1.000
_cell.length_c   1.000
_cell.angle_alpha   90.00
_cell.angle_beta   90.00
_cell.angle_gamma   90.00
#
_symmetry.space_group_name_H-M   'P 1'
#
loop_
_entity.id
_entity.type
_entity.pdbx_description
1 polymer ?
#
loop_
_entity_poly.entity_id
_entity_poly.type
_entity_poly.pdbx_seq_one_letter_code
_entity_poly.pdbx_strand_id
1 'polypeptide(L)'
;MTLTACGSTSQGTAGAVPRIADVGTRAFEYNTLSDLTTHASAVVVAEPTGKTSTKPFPYGDAKSAPTPYTQMRIVKVVAGVLTAKEIDVVTPGDDISTGKSALLTSKSYLLFLTPAMYAANDPAGGYAVVGGPAGTYAQQGTADQYVKVDTESPALPASIKLGATAIPAISKSETQILNEGPH
;
A
#
# COMPACT_ATOMS: atom_id res chain seq x y z
N MET A 1 26.14 46.80 -23.65
CA MET A 1 26.46 45.43 -23.15
C MET A 1 25.29 45.00 -22.29
N THR A 2 24.43 44.16 -22.81
CA THR A 2 23.24 43.64 -22.16
C THR A 2 23.51 42.18 -21.72
N LEU A 3 23.54 41.97 -20.39
CA LEU A 3 23.67 40.65 -19.76
C LEU A 3 22.29 40.01 -19.71
N THR A 4 22.10 38.97 -20.51
CA THR A 4 20.92 38.09 -20.46
C THR A 4 21.13 37.06 -19.34
N ALA A 5 20.38 37.17 -18.25
CA ALA A 5 20.36 36.19 -17.19
C ALA A 5 19.50 34.97 -17.63
N CYS A 6 20.13 33.82 -17.88
CA CYS A 6 19.46 32.56 -18.02
C CYS A 6 18.93 32.14 -16.65
N GLY A 7 17.63 32.27 -16.45
CA GLY A 7 16.93 31.68 -15.31
C GLY A 7 16.86 30.16 -15.48
N SER A 8 17.62 29.39 -14.72
CA SER A 8 17.47 27.96 -14.58
C SER A 8 16.19 27.64 -13.81
N THR A 9 15.14 27.28 -14.50
CA THR A 9 13.95 26.65 -13.90
C THR A 9 14.38 25.30 -13.35
N SER A 10 14.53 25.20 -12.04
CA SER A 10 14.61 23.92 -11.33
C SER A 10 13.31 23.14 -11.59
N GLN A 11 13.32 22.26 -12.58
CA GLN A 11 12.33 21.22 -12.67
C GLN A 11 12.51 20.33 -11.43
N GLY A 12 11.62 20.48 -10.47
CA GLY A 12 11.52 19.56 -9.35
C GLY A 12 11.38 18.14 -9.90
N THR A 13 12.40 17.34 -9.73
CA THR A 13 12.39 15.92 -10.04
C THR A 13 11.24 15.31 -9.25
N ALA A 14 10.14 14.97 -9.90
CA ALA A 14 9.09 14.15 -9.29
C ALA A 14 9.80 12.88 -8.80
N GLY A 15 9.93 12.75 -7.47
CA GLY A 15 10.72 11.68 -6.87
C GLY A 15 10.30 10.33 -7.46
N ALA A 16 11.26 9.48 -7.78
CA ALA A 16 11.03 8.19 -8.38
C ALA A 16 9.98 7.39 -7.58
N VAL A 17 9.10 6.70 -8.28
CA VAL A 17 8.15 5.77 -7.66
C VAL A 17 8.95 4.55 -7.18
N PRO A 18 8.81 4.12 -5.91
CA PRO A 18 9.45 2.91 -5.44
C PRO A 18 8.95 1.71 -6.24
N ARG A 19 9.82 0.73 -6.46
CA ARG A 19 9.49 -0.51 -7.16
C ARG A 19 9.80 -1.68 -6.23
N ILE A 20 8.83 -2.55 -6.04
CA ILE A 20 8.96 -3.72 -5.18
C ILE A 20 8.89 -4.96 -6.06
N ALA A 21 9.88 -5.84 -5.94
CA ALA A 21 9.76 -7.23 -6.39
C ALA A 21 9.28 -8.09 -5.22
N ASP A 22 8.34 -8.97 -5.48
CA ASP A 22 7.94 -9.96 -4.49
C ASP A 22 9.04 -11.04 -4.40
N VAL A 23 9.55 -11.26 -3.21
CA VAL A 23 10.56 -12.29 -2.97
C VAL A 23 9.96 -13.63 -2.52
N GLY A 24 8.63 -13.75 -2.57
CA GLY A 24 7.88 -14.92 -2.11
C GLY A 24 6.89 -15.47 -3.15
N THR A 25 6.41 -16.68 -2.91
CA THR A 25 5.28 -17.23 -3.68
C THR A 25 3.99 -16.59 -3.18
N ARG A 26 3.29 -15.84 -4.03
CA ARG A 26 1.97 -15.30 -3.71
C ARG A 26 0.95 -16.43 -3.64
N ALA A 27 0.09 -16.40 -2.64
CA ALA A 27 -1.03 -17.34 -2.53
C ALA A 27 -2.07 -17.12 -3.65
N PHE A 28 -2.17 -15.88 -4.16
CA PHE A 28 -3.10 -15.49 -5.22
C PHE A 28 -2.44 -14.56 -6.24
N GLU A 29 -2.85 -14.72 -7.51
CA GLU A 29 -2.56 -13.75 -8.55
C GLU A 29 -3.68 -12.71 -8.61
N TYR A 30 -3.32 -11.44 -8.50
CA TYR A 30 -4.24 -10.32 -8.61
C TYR A 30 -4.15 -9.73 -10.02
N ASN A 31 -5.22 -9.88 -10.80
CA ASN A 31 -5.27 -9.44 -12.19
C ASN A 31 -6.14 -8.21 -12.40
N THR A 32 -7.06 -7.94 -11.46
CA THR A 32 -8.00 -6.83 -11.54
C THR A 32 -8.10 -6.08 -10.21
N LEU A 33 -8.60 -4.84 -10.25
CA LEU A 33 -8.93 -4.10 -9.02
C LEU A 33 -10.04 -4.80 -8.22
N SER A 34 -10.92 -5.56 -8.89
CA SER A 34 -11.94 -6.36 -8.22
C SER A 34 -11.32 -7.47 -7.38
N ASP A 35 -10.26 -8.12 -7.86
CA ASP A 35 -9.56 -9.15 -7.08
C ASP A 35 -8.98 -8.55 -5.80
N LEU A 36 -8.37 -7.35 -5.90
CA LEU A 36 -7.86 -6.65 -4.72
C LEU A 36 -8.98 -6.27 -3.74
N THR A 37 -10.11 -5.72 -4.24
CA THR A 37 -11.20 -5.28 -3.37
C THR A 37 -11.99 -6.44 -2.75
N THR A 38 -12.00 -7.62 -3.36
CA THR A 38 -12.63 -8.83 -2.81
C THR A 38 -11.93 -9.29 -1.51
N HIS A 39 -10.62 -9.04 -1.39
CA HIS A 39 -9.81 -9.42 -0.23
C HIS A 39 -9.52 -8.23 0.70
N ALA A 40 -9.95 -7.02 0.35
CA ALA A 40 -9.76 -5.83 1.16
C ALA A 40 -10.96 -5.52 2.05
N SER A 41 -10.72 -4.96 3.23
CA SER A 41 -11.74 -4.33 4.09
C SER A 41 -11.86 -2.83 3.86
N ALA A 42 -10.81 -2.20 3.35
CA ALA A 42 -10.79 -0.79 3.00
C ALA A 42 -9.78 -0.49 1.89
N VAL A 43 -10.08 0.55 1.11
CA VAL A 43 -9.12 1.21 0.21
C VAL A 43 -8.93 2.63 0.69
N VAL A 44 -7.69 3.01 0.96
CA VAL A 44 -7.37 4.31 1.56
C VAL A 44 -6.25 5.03 0.82
N VAL A 45 -6.27 6.35 0.90
CA VAL A 45 -5.08 7.17 0.70
C VAL A 45 -4.45 7.43 2.05
N ALA A 46 -3.17 7.11 2.18
CA ALA A 46 -2.44 7.25 3.43
C ALA A 46 -1.00 7.74 3.21
N GLU A 47 -0.42 8.34 4.24
CA GLU A 47 0.93 8.88 4.26
C GLU A 47 1.72 8.27 5.43
N PRO A 48 2.96 7.79 5.22
CA PRO A 48 3.80 7.34 6.30
C PRO A 48 4.11 8.48 7.28
N THR A 49 3.98 8.23 8.57
CA THR A 49 4.31 9.22 9.63
C THR A 49 5.81 9.28 9.95
N GLY A 50 6.60 8.36 9.39
CA GLY A 50 8.01 8.17 9.73
C GLY A 50 8.24 7.27 10.94
N LYS A 51 7.18 6.83 11.63
CA LYS A 51 7.29 5.88 12.74
C LYS A 51 7.18 4.45 12.22
N THR A 52 8.01 3.58 12.79
CA THR A 52 8.00 2.15 12.51
C THR A 52 7.93 1.38 13.82
N SER A 53 7.40 0.18 13.76
CA SER A 53 7.39 -0.79 14.84
C SER A 53 7.68 -2.18 14.31
N THR A 54 8.00 -3.11 15.18
CA THR A 54 8.22 -4.51 14.82
C THR A 54 7.29 -5.37 15.66
N LYS A 55 6.53 -6.23 15.00
CA LYS A 55 5.62 -7.20 15.63
C LYS A 55 5.96 -8.60 15.13
N PRO A 56 5.50 -9.67 15.81
CA PRO A 56 5.60 -11.02 15.25
C PRO A 56 4.96 -11.09 13.84
N PHE A 57 5.46 -12.02 13.02
CA PHE A 57 4.92 -12.21 11.66
C PHE A 57 3.44 -12.62 11.71
N PRO A 58 2.55 -11.95 10.95
CA PRO A 58 1.11 -12.17 11.06
C PRO A 58 0.60 -13.43 10.35
N TYR A 59 1.43 -14.15 9.58
CA TYR A 59 0.98 -15.28 8.78
C TYR A 59 1.74 -16.56 9.12
N GLY A 60 0.99 -17.69 9.22
CA GLY A 60 1.54 -19.03 9.43
C GLY A 60 2.15 -19.26 10.82
N ASP A 61 2.95 -20.32 10.93
CA ASP A 61 3.52 -20.76 12.21
C ASP A 61 4.68 -19.92 12.72
N ALA A 62 5.11 -18.92 11.96
CA ALA A 62 6.28 -18.09 12.27
C ALA A 62 5.95 -16.84 13.12
N LYS A 63 5.07 -16.98 14.13
CA LYS A 63 4.69 -15.87 15.03
C LYS A 63 5.86 -15.15 15.70
N SER A 64 7.00 -15.81 15.81
CA SER A 64 8.23 -15.25 16.40
C SER A 64 9.06 -14.43 15.42
N ALA A 65 8.81 -14.51 14.12
CA ALA A 65 9.58 -13.75 13.14
C ALA A 65 9.26 -12.24 13.24
N PRO A 66 10.28 -11.37 13.35
CA PRO A 66 10.05 -9.94 13.42
C PRO A 66 9.57 -9.41 12.08
N THR A 67 8.45 -8.70 12.09
CA THR A 67 7.85 -8.09 10.89
C THR A 67 7.81 -6.58 11.07
N PRO A 68 8.34 -5.80 10.13
CA PRO A 68 8.29 -4.35 10.19
C PRO A 68 6.88 -3.85 9.85
N TYR A 69 6.40 -2.90 10.65
CA TYR A 69 5.19 -2.13 10.41
C TYR A 69 5.56 -0.67 10.25
N THR A 70 4.91 -0.02 9.30
CA THR A 70 4.98 1.43 9.11
C THR A 70 3.69 2.05 9.61
N GLN A 71 3.79 3.07 10.48
CA GLN A 71 2.61 3.83 10.89
C GLN A 71 2.20 4.76 9.75
N MET A 72 0.94 4.67 9.36
CA MET A 72 0.33 5.44 8.28
C MET A 72 -0.75 6.36 8.82
N ARG A 73 -0.75 7.62 8.41
CA ARG A 73 -1.83 8.58 8.63
C ARG A 73 -2.83 8.47 7.48
N ILE A 74 -4.09 8.26 7.80
CA ILE A 74 -5.17 8.19 6.81
C ILE A 74 -5.52 9.61 6.33
N VAL A 75 -5.38 9.84 5.04
CA VAL A 75 -5.76 11.09 4.39
C VAL A 75 -7.21 11.01 3.89
N LYS A 76 -7.58 9.86 3.30
CA LYS A 76 -8.91 9.64 2.73
C LYS A 76 -9.25 8.16 2.72
N VAL A 77 -10.47 7.81 3.07
CA VAL A 77 -11.06 6.49 2.78
C VAL A 77 -11.73 6.58 1.41
N VAL A 78 -11.31 5.73 0.48
CA VAL A 78 -11.78 5.67 -0.91
C VAL A 78 -12.93 4.68 -1.05
N ALA A 79 -12.79 3.51 -0.41
CA ALA A 79 -13.83 2.48 -0.36
C ALA A 79 -13.75 1.71 0.97
N GLY A 80 -14.85 1.10 1.39
CA GLY A 80 -14.96 0.40 2.67
C GLY A 80 -15.13 1.36 3.85
N VAL A 81 -14.86 0.86 5.07
CA VAL A 81 -15.02 1.62 6.32
C VAL A 81 -13.74 1.52 7.14
N LEU A 82 -13.15 2.67 7.45
CA LEU A 82 -12.01 2.78 8.36
C LEU A 82 -12.15 4.10 9.13
N THR A 83 -12.29 4.01 10.46
CA THR A 83 -12.52 5.18 11.33
C THR A 83 -11.24 5.69 11.99
N ALA A 84 -10.20 4.85 12.07
CA ALA A 84 -8.92 5.23 12.64
C ALA A 84 -8.22 6.29 11.79
N LYS A 85 -7.63 7.29 12.43
CA LYS A 85 -6.85 8.35 11.75
C LYS A 85 -5.41 7.91 11.47
N GLU A 86 -4.88 7.02 12.27
CA GLU A 86 -3.56 6.41 12.12
C GLU A 86 -3.69 4.90 12.29
N ILE A 87 -2.94 4.16 11.50
CA ILE A 87 -2.91 2.69 11.51
C ILE A 87 -1.48 2.20 11.36
N ASP A 88 -1.19 1.02 11.89
CA ASP A 88 0.04 0.29 11.58
C ASP A 88 -0.20 -0.62 10.37
N VAL A 89 0.64 -0.52 9.37
CA VAL A 89 0.57 -1.33 8.15
C VAL A 89 1.82 -2.19 8.03
N VAL A 90 1.66 -3.49 7.80
CA VAL A 90 2.79 -4.39 7.45
C VAL A 90 3.49 -3.79 6.25
N THR A 91 4.79 -3.56 6.36
CA THR A 91 5.59 -3.00 5.25
C THR A 91 5.59 -3.99 4.08
N PRO A 92 5.09 -3.60 2.89
CA PRO A 92 4.88 -4.52 1.77
C PRO A 92 6.18 -5.02 1.12
N GLY A 93 7.32 -4.52 1.54
CA GLY A 93 8.64 -4.89 1.04
C GLY A 93 9.58 -3.69 0.91
N ASP A 94 10.77 -3.96 0.41
CA ASP A 94 11.78 -2.95 0.16
C ASP A 94 11.81 -2.54 -1.33
N ASP A 95 12.14 -1.30 -1.59
CA ASP A 95 12.39 -0.81 -2.94
C ASP A 95 13.66 -1.47 -3.50
N ILE A 96 13.53 -2.18 -4.63
CA ILE A 96 14.61 -2.92 -5.27
C ILE A 96 15.80 -2.04 -5.68
N SER A 97 15.59 -0.73 -5.86
CA SER A 97 16.64 0.20 -6.27
C SER A 97 17.45 0.74 -5.09
N THR A 98 16.86 0.79 -3.91
CA THR A 98 17.45 1.43 -2.72
C THR A 98 17.68 0.47 -1.55
N GLY A 99 17.04 -0.69 -1.53
CA GLY A 99 17.03 -1.63 -0.42
C GLY A 99 16.41 -1.06 0.86
N LYS A 100 15.58 -0.02 0.74
CA LYS A 100 14.88 0.62 1.86
C LYS A 100 13.39 0.40 1.73
N SER A 101 12.66 0.56 2.85
CA SER A 101 11.20 0.47 2.85
C SER A 101 10.60 1.22 1.66
N ALA A 102 9.71 0.54 0.96
CA ALA A 102 9.00 1.14 -0.18
C ALA A 102 7.97 2.19 0.26
N LEU A 103 7.62 2.25 1.55
CA LEU A 103 6.74 3.28 2.09
C LEU A 103 7.57 4.51 2.52
N LEU A 104 7.88 5.37 1.56
CA LEU A 104 8.68 6.57 1.77
C LEU A 104 7.84 7.69 2.41
N THR A 105 8.38 8.37 3.42
CA THR A 105 7.70 9.46 4.15
C THR A 105 7.35 10.69 3.31
N SER A 106 7.94 10.82 2.13
CA SER A 106 7.69 11.94 1.20
C SER A 106 6.56 11.69 0.21
N LYS A 107 5.84 10.57 0.32
CA LYS A 107 4.81 10.16 -0.66
C LYS A 107 3.50 9.78 0.02
N SER A 108 2.40 10.03 -0.67
CA SER A 108 1.12 9.42 -0.39
C SER A 108 0.97 8.10 -1.15
N TYR A 109 0.21 7.18 -0.59
CA TYR A 109 -0.05 5.87 -1.17
C TYR A 109 -1.55 5.58 -1.21
N LEU A 110 -2.00 4.96 -2.29
CA LEU A 110 -3.29 4.30 -2.35
C LEU A 110 -3.06 2.83 -1.99
N LEU A 111 -3.68 2.39 -0.90
CA LEU A 111 -3.48 1.06 -0.31
C LEU A 111 -4.81 0.29 -0.26
N PHE A 112 -4.77 -0.97 -0.69
CA PHE A 112 -5.85 -1.94 -0.51
C PHE A 112 -5.55 -2.72 0.77
N LEU A 113 -6.32 -2.48 1.83
CA LEU A 113 -6.01 -2.95 3.17
C LEU A 113 -6.89 -4.13 3.60
N THR A 114 -6.27 -5.07 4.28
CA THR A 114 -6.92 -6.16 5.00
C THR A 114 -6.41 -6.18 6.44
N PRO A 115 -7.19 -6.59 7.46
CA PRO A 115 -6.67 -6.74 8.81
C PRO A 115 -5.53 -7.75 8.84
N ALA A 116 -4.44 -7.43 9.53
CA ALA A 116 -3.36 -8.36 9.77
C ALA A 116 -3.79 -9.40 10.82
N MET A 117 -3.59 -10.69 10.54
CA MET A 117 -4.07 -11.77 11.41
C MET A 117 -3.13 -12.98 11.37
N TYR A 118 -3.10 -13.77 12.44
CA TYR A 118 -2.39 -15.05 12.51
C TYR A 118 -3.24 -16.20 12.00
N ALA A 119 -4.53 -16.19 12.32
CA ALA A 119 -5.54 -17.17 11.92
C ALA A 119 -6.92 -16.52 11.97
N ALA A 120 -7.95 -17.27 11.60
CA ALA A 120 -9.34 -16.84 11.79
C ALA A 120 -9.57 -16.46 13.26
N ASN A 121 -10.16 -15.27 13.48
CA ASN A 121 -10.41 -14.69 14.80
C ASN A 121 -9.14 -14.47 15.68
N ASP A 122 -7.94 -14.48 15.10
CA ASP A 122 -6.67 -14.25 15.80
C ASP A 122 -5.94 -13.03 15.16
N PRO A 123 -6.34 -11.78 15.46
CA PRO A 123 -5.76 -10.59 14.87
C PRO A 123 -4.33 -10.35 15.34
N ALA A 124 -3.43 -10.05 14.42
CA ALA A 124 -2.06 -9.65 14.71
C ALA A 124 -1.95 -8.15 15.10
N GLY A 125 -3.02 -7.42 14.91
CA GLY A 125 -3.11 -5.97 15.11
C GLY A 125 -2.52 -5.16 13.95
N GLY A 126 -3.25 -4.13 13.53
CA GLY A 126 -2.94 -3.33 12.34
C GLY A 126 -3.45 -3.98 11.05
N TYR A 127 -2.88 -3.58 9.93
CA TYR A 127 -3.32 -3.98 8.59
C TYR A 127 -2.17 -4.52 7.77
N ALA A 128 -2.50 -5.40 6.83
CA ALA A 128 -1.63 -5.78 5.74
C ALA A 128 -2.15 -5.18 4.43
N VAL A 129 -1.28 -5.03 3.44
CA VAL A 129 -1.69 -4.68 2.08
C VAL A 129 -2.05 -5.96 1.34
N VAL A 130 -3.22 -5.99 0.72
CA VAL A 130 -3.69 -7.13 -0.08
C VAL A 130 -2.69 -7.42 -1.19
N GLY A 131 -2.20 -8.66 -1.25
CA GLY A 131 -1.16 -9.06 -2.19
C GLY A 131 0.16 -8.30 -2.03
N GLY A 132 0.41 -7.70 -0.85
CA GLY A 132 1.63 -6.94 -0.59
C GLY A 132 1.85 -5.82 -1.60
N PRO A 133 2.88 -5.93 -2.47
CA PRO A 133 3.16 -4.92 -3.48
C PRO A 133 2.01 -4.67 -4.47
N ALA A 134 1.22 -5.71 -4.80
CA ALA A 134 0.12 -5.62 -5.77
C ALA A 134 -0.96 -4.61 -5.37
N GLY A 135 -1.29 -4.53 -4.08
CA GLY A 135 -2.26 -3.58 -3.53
C GLY A 135 -1.67 -2.23 -3.15
N THR A 136 -0.42 -1.93 -3.56
CA THR A 136 0.29 -0.69 -3.24
C THR A 136 0.49 0.16 -4.50
N TYR A 137 -0.02 1.39 -4.46
CA TYR A 137 0.19 2.39 -5.51
C TYR A 137 0.74 3.67 -4.89
N ALA A 138 1.85 4.18 -5.41
CA ALA A 138 2.48 5.40 -4.92
C ALA A 138 2.04 6.63 -5.72
N GLN A 139 1.82 7.75 -5.06
CA GLN A 139 1.48 9.00 -5.72
C GLN A 139 2.59 9.44 -6.68
N GLN A 140 2.19 9.85 -7.89
CA GLN A 140 3.08 10.41 -8.90
C GLN A 140 2.41 11.57 -9.63
N GLY A 141 3.09 12.68 -9.73
CA GLY A 141 2.58 13.87 -10.41
C GLY A 141 1.49 14.58 -9.61
N THR A 142 0.23 14.56 -10.09
CA THR A 142 -0.90 15.22 -9.42
C THR A 142 -1.35 14.46 -8.18
N ALA A 143 -2.07 15.15 -7.29
CA ALA A 143 -2.54 14.59 -6.01
C ALA A 143 -3.45 13.36 -6.15
N ASP A 144 -4.10 13.19 -7.31
CA ASP A 144 -5.07 12.10 -7.53
C ASP A 144 -4.51 10.95 -8.36
N GLN A 145 -3.24 11.01 -8.79
CA GLN A 145 -2.62 9.99 -9.61
C GLN A 145 -1.68 9.11 -8.81
N TYR A 146 -1.93 7.79 -8.87
CA TYR A 146 -1.17 6.76 -8.17
C TYR A 146 -0.67 5.73 -9.18
N VAL A 147 0.61 5.38 -9.10
CA VAL A 147 1.28 4.44 -9.99
C VAL A 147 1.63 3.18 -9.20
N LYS A 148 1.40 2.04 -9.82
CA LYS A 148 1.68 0.73 -9.24
C LYS A 148 3.16 0.59 -8.90
N VAL A 149 3.46 0.15 -7.67
CA VAL A 149 4.84 -0.13 -7.23
C VAL A 149 5.27 -1.58 -7.55
N ASP A 150 4.29 -2.47 -7.68
CA ASP A 150 4.51 -3.87 -8.00
C ASP A 150 5.01 -4.06 -9.43
N THR A 151 6.02 -4.92 -9.59
CA THR A 151 6.61 -5.26 -10.89
C THR A 151 6.11 -6.59 -11.45
N GLU A 152 5.39 -7.39 -10.66
CA GLU A 152 5.07 -8.79 -10.97
C GLU A 152 3.60 -9.05 -11.30
N SER A 153 2.72 -8.06 -11.16
CA SER A 153 1.30 -8.17 -11.54
C SER A 153 1.02 -7.33 -12.81
N PRO A 154 1.41 -7.83 -14.00
CA PRO A 154 1.30 -7.03 -15.23
C PRO A 154 -0.15 -6.74 -15.64
N ALA A 155 -1.10 -7.58 -15.22
CA ALA A 155 -2.52 -7.41 -15.54
C ALA A 155 -3.21 -6.31 -14.72
N LEU A 156 -2.66 -5.94 -13.55
CA LEU A 156 -3.18 -4.82 -12.78
C LEU A 156 -2.93 -3.49 -13.49
N PRO A 157 -3.84 -2.50 -13.37
CA PRO A 157 -3.63 -1.18 -13.95
C PRO A 157 -2.28 -0.59 -13.54
N ALA A 158 -1.51 -0.09 -14.51
CA ALA A 158 -0.23 0.57 -14.24
C ALA A 158 -0.40 1.85 -13.41
N SER A 159 -1.56 2.50 -13.51
CA SER A 159 -1.91 3.67 -12.70
C SER A 159 -3.41 3.74 -12.40
N ILE A 160 -3.74 4.42 -11.29
CA ILE A 160 -5.10 4.72 -10.85
C ILE A 160 -5.20 6.23 -10.69
N LYS A 161 -6.21 6.83 -11.34
CA LYS A 161 -6.57 8.24 -11.13
C LYS A 161 -7.88 8.28 -10.36
N LEU A 162 -7.83 8.76 -9.12
CA LEU A 162 -9.03 8.86 -8.28
C LEU A 162 -10.06 9.80 -8.90
N GLY A 163 -11.31 9.40 -8.86
CA GLY A 163 -12.42 10.12 -9.51
C GLY A 163 -12.61 9.80 -11.00
N ALA A 164 -11.60 9.26 -11.68
CA ALA A 164 -11.71 8.81 -13.07
C ALA A 164 -11.65 7.28 -13.19
N THR A 165 -10.80 6.61 -12.39
CA THR A 165 -10.78 5.15 -12.30
C THR A 165 -11.79 4.70 -11.25
N ALA A 166 -12.74 3.86 -11.65
CA ALA A 166 -13.69 3.26 -10.72
C ALA A 166 -12.98 2.23 -9.83
N ILE A 167 -13.00 2.47 -8.52
CA ILE A 167 -12.59 1.47 -7.53
C ILE A 167 -13.81 0.61 -7.21
N PRO A 168 -13.76 -0.72 -7.40
CA PRO A 168 -14.88 -1.59 -7.08
C PRO A 168 -15.26 -1.48 -5.60
N ALA A 169 -16.53 -1.70 -5.29
CA ALA A 169 -17.00 -1.66 -3.92
C ALA A 169 -16.37 -2.77 -3.08
N ILE A 170 -16.07 -2.47 -1.82
CA ILE A 170 -15.65 -3.48 -0.84
C ILE A 170 -16.86 -4.35 -0.49
N SER A 171 -16.70 -5.65 -0.64
CA SER A 171 -17.77 -6.63 -0.41
C SER A 171 -17.79 -7.18 1.02
N LYS A 172 -16.68 -7.11 1.75
CA LYS A 172 -16.52 -7.68 3.08
C LYS A 172 -16.14 -6.61 4.10
N SER A 173 -16.76 -6.66 5.26
CA SER A 173 -16.32 -5.86 6.40
C SER A 173 -15.05 -6.46 7.04
N GLU A 174 -14.35 -5.65 7.83
CA GLU A 174 -13.19 -6.11 8.60
C GLU A 174 -13.53 -7.34 9.47
N THR A 175 -14.68 -7.31 10.17
CA THR A 175 -15.15 -8.44 10.99
C THR A 175 -15.37 -9.71 10.17
N GLN A 176 -15.92 -9.61 8.96
CA GLN A 176 -16.10 -10.77 8.09
C GLN A 176 -14.76 -11.38 7.68
N ILE A 177 -13.80 -10.54 7.30
CA ILE A 177 -12.46 -11.01 6.93
C ILE A 177 -11.77 -11.66 8.13
N LEU A 178 -11.85 -11.05 9.32
CA LEU A 178 -11.27 -11.63 10.54
C LEU A 178 -11.85 -13.02 10.86
N ASN A 179 -13.14 -13.22 10.63
CA ASN A 179 -13.80 -14.52 10.87
C ASN A 179 -13.37 -15.60 9.84
N GLU A 180 -13.11 -15.20 8.59
CA GLU A 180 -12.70 -16.12 7.52
C GLU A 180 -11.24 -16.58 7.67
N GLY A 181 -10.38 -15.73 8.23
CA GLY A 181 -8.95 -15.99 8.36
C GLY A 181 -8.13 -15.49 7.17
N PRO A 182 -6.80 -15.65 7.23
CA PRO A 182 -5.91 -15.24 6.15
C PRO A 182 -6.14 -16.10 4.90
N HIS A 183 -6.11 -15.45 3.75
CA HIS A 183 -6.24 -16.05 2.42
C HIS A 183 -4.89 -16.13 1.74
#